data_2d4e893d94378e8d8ae9e24b418b44d0
#
_entry.id   2d4e893d94378e8d8ae9e24b418b44d0
#
_cell.length_a   1.000
_cell.length_b   1.000
_cell.length_c   1.000
_cell.angle_alpha   90.00
_cell.angle_beta   90.00
_cell.angle_gamma   90.00
#
_symmetry.space_group_name_H-M   'P 1'
#
loop_
_entity.id
_entity.type
_entity.pdbx_description
1 polymer ?
#
loop_
_entity_poly.entity_id
_entity_poly.type
_entity_poly.pdbx_seq_one_letter_code
_entity_poly.pdbx_strand_id
1 'polypeptide(L)'
;MKRIRCPKCENYLTFDETKYTEGQSLVFVCAQCKKQFSIRLGKSKMKAPQKEERPDEAEFKEAFGSITVIENVFGFKQVLPLQEGDNIIGRRCVGNVIDVPIETSDMSMDRRHCIINVKRNKQGVLIYTLRDAPSLTGTFLNNEILGDKDRIRIEDGAIVTIGATTFILRAAEQESL
;
A
#
# COMPACT_ATOMS: atom_id res chain seq x y z
N MET A 1 1.53 -36.31 -3.30
CA MET A 1 0.83 -35.49 -4.35
C MET A 1 0.61 -34.08 -3.84
N LYS A 2 0.99 -33.10 -4.63
CA LYS A 2 0.73 -31.68 -4.32
C LYS A 2 -0.47 -31.19 -5.11
N ARG A 3 -1.18 -30.22 -4.51
CA ARG A 3 -2.28 -29.52 -5.17
C ARG A 3 -1.85 -28.13 -5.57
N ILE A 4 -2.23 -27.71 -6.75
CA ILE A 4 -2.04 -26.35 -7.24
C ILE A 4 -3.38 -25.75 -7.61
N ARG A 5 -3.49 -24.45 -7.45
CA ARG A 5 -4.72 -23.72 -7.77
C ARG A 5 -4.59 -23.05 -9.12
N CYS A 6 -5.62 -23.22 -9.95
CA CYS A 6 -5.67 -22.50 -11.22
C CYS A 6 -5.85 -20.99 -10.98
N PRO A 7 -5.03 -20.13 -11.57
CA PRO A 7 -5.13 -18.67 -11.33
C PRO A 7 -6.37 -18.03 -11.97
N LYS A 8 -7.08 -18.75 -12.84
CA LYS A 8 -8.26 -18.20 -13.52
C LYS A 8 -9.59 -18.65 -12.91
N CYS A 9 -9.76 -19.94 -12.65
CA CYS A 9 -11.03 -20.47 -12.16
C CYS A 9 -10.97 -21.04 -10.74
N GLU A 10 -9.83 -20.97 -10.12
CA GLU A 10 -9.58 -21.38 -8.74
C GLU A 10 -9.71 -22.89 -8.46
N ASN A 11 -9.92 -23.70 -9.47
CA ASN A 11 -9.96 -25.17 -9.33
C ASN A 11 -8.59 -25.72 -8.97
N TYR A 12 -8.60 -26.79 -8.19
CA TYR A 12 -7.37 -27.47 -7.78
C TYR A 12 -6.98 -28.56 -8.76
N LEU A 13 -5.70 -28.57 -9.10
CA LEU A 13 -5.06 -29.63 -9.88
C LEU A 13 -4.11 -30.39 -8.97
N THR A 14 -4.11 -31.71 -9.08
CA THR A 14 -3.15 -32.55 -8.36
C THR A 14 -2.05 -33.04 -9.28
N PHE A 15 -0.83 -33.06 -8.80
CA PHE A 15 0.30 -33.61 -9.53
C PHE A 15 1.24 -34.37 -8.59
N ASP A 16 2.02 -35.27 -9.17
CA ASP A 16 3.00 -36.05 -8.44
C ASP A 16 4.36 -35.34 -8.47
N GLU A 17 4.73 -34.76 -7.34
CA GLU A 17 6.00 -34.04 -7.19
C GLU A 17 7.25 -34.91 -7.29
N THR A 18 7.11 -36.22 -7.09
CA THR A 18 8.24 -37.16 -7.14
C THR A 18 8.78 -37.40 -8.55
N LYS A 19 7.99 -37.07 -9.56
CA LYS A 19 8.35 -37.22 -10.98
C LYS A 19 9.17 -36.08 -11.54
N TYR A 20 9.37 -35.01 -10.75
CA TYR A 20 10.01 -33.78 -11.20
C TYR A 20 11.18 -33.40 -10.29
N THR A 21 12.15 -32.71 -10.85
CA THR A 21 13.31 -32.21 -10.10
C THR A 21 13.08 -30.79 -9.57
N GLU A 22 13.71 -30.47 -8.45
CA GLU A 22 13.68 -29.12 -7.89
C GLU A 22 14.24 -28.10 -8.89
N GLY A 23 13.56 -26.93 -9.00
CA GLY A 23 13.94 -25.87 -9.92
C GLY A 23 13.36 -26.01 -11.33
N GLN A 24 12.65 -27.08 -11.62
CA GLN A 24 12.02 -27.31 -12.90
C GLN A 24 10.72 -26.50 -13.03
N SER A 25 10.53 -25.87 -14.19
CA SER A 25 9.24 -25.21 -14.52
C SER A 25 8.29 -26.24 -15.10
N LEU A 26 7.10 -26.31 -14.51
CA LEU A 26 6.04 -27.21 -14.96
C LEU A 26 4.91 -26.41 -15.59
N VAL A 27 4.42 -26.88 -16.73
CA VAL A 27 3.29 -26.29 -17.43
C VAL A 27 2.06 -27.15 -17.19
N PHE A 28 0.98 -26.54 -16.74
CA PHE A 28 -0.29 -27.19 -16.50
C PHE A 28 -1.40 -26.58 -17.34
N VAL A 29 -2.34 -27.40 -17.73
CA VAL A 29 -3.57 -26.97 -18.40
C VAL A 29 -4.74 -27.31 -17.48
N CYS A 30 -5.50 -26.30 -17.10
CA CYS A 30 -6.68 -26.51 -16.27
C CYS A 30 -7.77 -27.25 -17.05
N ALA A 31 -8.27 -28.35 -16.50
CA ALA A 31 -9.33 -29.13 -17.14
C ALA A 31 -10.68 -28.40 -17.22
N GLN A 32 -10.89 -27.40 -16.35
CA GLN A 32 -12.17 -26.68 -16.29
C GLN A 32 -12.20 -25.47 -17.23
N CYS A 33 -11.19 -24.60 -17.15
CA CYS A 33 -11.16 -23.37 -17.94
C CYS A 33 -10.17 -23.42 -19.11
N LYS A 34 -9.44 -24.53 -19.26
CA LYS A 34 -8.42 -24.78 -20.29
C LYS A 34 -7.29 -23.75 -20.35
N LYS A 35 -7.12 -22.96 -19.30
CA LYS A 35 -6.01 -22.03 -19.22
C LYS A 35 -4.72 -22.78 -18.97
N GLN A 36 -3.72 -22.48 -19.80
CA GLN A 36 -2.34 -22.92 -19.59
C GLN A 36 -1.63 -21.97 -18.66
N PHE A 37 -0.95 -22.50 -17.65
CA PHE A 37 -0.12 -21.74 -16.74
C PHE A 37 1.09 -22.57 -16.32
N SER A 38 2.16 -21.87 -15.95
CA SER A 38 3.40 -22.51 -15.49
C SER A 38 3.65 -22.21 -14.02
N ILE A 39 4.19 -23.21 -13.33
CA ILE A 39 4.71 -23.03 -11.99
C ILE A 39 6.16 -23.49 -11.94
N ARG A 40 6.95 -22.86 -11.10
CA ARG A 40 8.32 -23.29 -10.83
C ARG A 40 8.35 -24.08 -9.52
N LEU A 41 8.88 -25.30 -9.58
CA LEU A 41 9.14 -26.06 -8.37
C LEU A 41 10.33 -25.41 -7.66
N GLY A 42 10.03 -24.59 -6.65
CA GLY A 42 11.06 -24.10 -5.75
C GLY A 42 11.57 -25.20 -4.85
N LYS A 43 12.75 -25.01 -4.29
CA LYS A 43 13.21 -25.80 -3.15
C LYS A 43 12.20 -25.59 -2.03
N SER A 44 11.24 -26.49 -1.93
CA SER A 44 10.30 -26.43 -0.83
C SER A 44 10.96 -27.02 0.42
N LYS A 45 11.79 -26.24 1.06
CA LYS A 45 11.79 -26.31 2.50
C LYS A 45 10.42 -25.81 2.89
N MET A 46 9.57 -26.69 3.40
CA MET A 46 8.37 -26.28 4.07
C MET A 46 8.77 -25.43 5.27
N LYS A 47 9.03 -24.18 5.02
CA LYS A 47 8.85 -23.19 6.06
C LYS A 47 7.35 -23.06 6.18
N ALA A 48 6.84 -23.32 7.37
CA ALA A 48 5.52 -22.87 7.77
C ALA A 48 5.27 -21.50 7.13
N PRO A 49 4.05 -21.15 6.76
CA PRO A 49 3.76 -19.83 6.25
C PRO A 49 4.20 -18.81 7.30
N GLN A 50 5.46 -18.50 7.29
CA GLN A 50 5.88 -17.23 7.82
C GLN A 50 5.09 -16.25 7.00
N LYS A 51 4.27 -15.45 7.67
CA LYS A 51 3.88 -14.19 7.11
C LYS A 51 5.10 -13.71 6.35
N GLU A 52 5.04 -13.76 5.04
CA GLU A 52 6.01 -13.05 4.25
C GLU A 52 5.78 -11.59 4.59
N GLU A 53 6.39 -11.14 5.67
CA GLU A 53 6.70 -9.74 5.82
C GLU A 53 7.56 -9.46 4.59
N ARG A 54 6.95 -8.86 3.61
CA ARG A 54 7.69 -8.42 2.44
C ARG A 54 8.77 -7.49 2.97
N PRO A 55 10.04 -7.89 2.91
CA PRO A 55 11.10 -7.07 3.48
C PRO A 55 11.09 -5.65 2.93
N ASP A 56 10.57 -5.50 1.72
CA ASP A 56 10.45 -4.21 1.05
C ASP A 56 9.46 -3.27 1.75
N GLU A 57 8.37 -3.77 2.33
CA GLU A 57 7.39 -2.91 3.02
C GLU A 57 7.91 -2.39 4.37
N ALA A 58 8.72 -3.19 5.07
CA ALA A 58 9.31 -2.79 6.33
C ALA A 58 10.40 -1.72 6.14
N GLU A 59 11.26 -1.89 5.14
CA GLU A 59 12.31 -0.92 4.82
C GLU A 59 11.75 0.41 4.33
N PHE A 60 10.67 0.39 3.53
CA PHE A 60 10.02 1.63 3.06
C PHE A 60 9.36 2.41 4.19
N LYS A 61 8.78 1.73 5.17
CA LYS A 61 8.16 2.39 6.33
C LYS A 61 9.16 3.13 7.19
N GLU A 62 10.37 2.61 7.31
CA GLU A 62 11.41 3.22 8.11
C GLU A 62 12.10 4.39 7.40
N ALA A 63 12.19 4.36 6.06
CA ALA A 63 12.96 5.35 5.31
C ALA A 63 12.31 6.74 5.25
N PHE A 64 11.00 6.83 4.99
CA PHE A 64 10.30 8.10 4.74
C PHE A 64 9.02 8.26 5.55
N GLY A 65 8.72 7.35 6.44
CA GLY A 65 7.48 7.35 7.21
C GLY A 65 6.30 6.73 6.47
N SER A 66 5.15 6.81 7.08
CA SER A 66 3.91 6.23 6.57
C SER A 66 2.68 6.98 7.04
N ILE A 67 1.54 6.69 6.46
CA ILE A 67 0.25 7.10 7.00
C ILE A 67 -0.51 5.86 7.50
N THR A 68 -1.20 6.01 8.62
CA THR A 68 -2.10 4.99 9.16
C THR A 68 -3.54 5.44 8.95
N VAL A 69 -4.23 4.79 8.02
CA VAL A 69 -5.65 5.04 7.76
C VAL A 69 -6.48 4.37 8.84
N ILE A 70 -7.34 5.13 9.50
CA ILE A 70 -8.19 4.62 10.58
C ILE A 70 -9.38 3.88 9.99
N GLU A 71 -9.69 2.72 10.54
CA GLU A 71 -10.85 1.93 10.18
C GLU A 71 -12.15 2.74 10.38
N ASN A 72 -13.05 2.66 9.41
CA ASN A 72 -14.38 3.24 9.46
C ASN A 72 -15.39 2.38 8.71
N VAL A 73 -16.63 2.86 8.56
CA VAL A 73 -17.70 2.13 7.86
C VAL A 73 -17.45 1.93 6.37
N PHE A 74 -16.50 2.66 5.80
CA PHE A 74 -16.16 2.62 4.36
C PHE A 74 -14.90 1.78 4.05
N GLY A 75 -14.11 1.45 5.02
CA GLY A 75 -12.89 0.71 4.80
C GLY A 75 -12.17 0.27 6.07
N PHE A 76 -11.23 -0.65 5.89
CA PHE A 76 -10.43 -1.23 6.97
C PHE A 76 -9.18 -0.38 7.26
N LYS A 77 -8.54 -0.66 8.38
CA LYS A 77 -7.26 -0.04 8.74
C LYS A 77 -6.17 -0.37 7.71
N GLN A 78 -5.46 0.65 7.24
CA GLN A 78 -4.38 0.51 6.28
C GLN A 78 -3.15 1.27 6.76
N VAL A 79 -1.98 0.73 6.49
CA VAL A 79 -0.71 1.42 6.69
C VAL A 79 -0.03 1.53 5.34
N LEU A 80 0.15 2.76 4.86
CA LEU A 80 0.64 3.06 3.53
C LEU A 80 1.96 3.83 3.62
N PRO A 81 3.04 3.36 2.97
CA PRO A 81 4.34 4.00 3.03
C PRO A 81 4.37 5.29 2.22
N LEU A 82 5.18 6.25 2.67
CA LEU A 82 5.49 7.47 1.95
C LEU A 82 6.83 7.36 1.24
N GLN A 83 7.01 8.17 0.20
CA GLN A 83 8.25 8.29 -0.57
C GLN A 83 8.79 9.71 -0.48
N GLU A 84 10.05 9.88 -0.83
CA GLU A 84 10.62 11.23 -0.98
C GLU A 84 9.94 11.96 -2.13
N GLY A 85 9.62 13.23 -1.94
CA GLY A 85 8.89 14.04 -2.90
C GLY A 85 7.40 14.11 -2.62
N ASP A 86 6.63 14.39 -3.65
CA ASP A 86 5.18 14.50 -3.54
C ASP A 86 4.50 13.12 -3.49
N ASN A 87 3.68 12.92 -2.47
CA ASN A 87 2.85 11.73 -2.33
C ASN A 87 1.39 12.14 -2.50
N ILE A 88 0.80 11.78 -3.62
CA ILE A 88 -0.61 12.03 -3.90
C ILE A 88 -1.44 10.98 -3.20
N ILE A 89 -2.30 11.42 -2.30
CA ILE A 89 -3.15 10.58 -1.46
C ILE A 89 -4.61 10.74 -1.90
N GLY A 90 -5.30 9.64 -2.06
CA GLY A 90 -6.70 9.66 -2.42
C GLY A 90 -7.32 8.28 -2.53
N ARG A 91 -8.55 8.24 -2.97
CA ARG A 91 -9.31 7.01 -3.14
C ARG A 91 -8.75 6.19 -4.30
N ARG A 92 -8.46 4.93 -4.03
CA ARG A 92 -8.06 3.98 -5.07
C ARG A 92 -9.18 3.80 -6.10
N CYS A 93 -8.83 3.94 -7.37
CA CYS A 93 -9.74 3.71 -8.48
C CYS A 93 -9.02 2.96 -9.59
N VAL A 94 -9.74 2.10 -10.29
CA VAL A 94 -9.21 1.38 -11.45
C VAL A 94 -8.80 2.39 -12.53
N GLY A 95 -7.59 2.26 -13.05
CA GLY A 95 -7.05 3.15 -14.09
C GLY A 95 -6.50 4.47 -13.58
N ASN A 96 -6.57 4.76 -12.28
CA ASN A 96 -5.95 5.92 -11.67
C ASN A 96 -4.75 5.51 -10.83
N VAL A 97 -3.57 5.94 -11.24
CA VAL A 97 -2.32 5.64 -10.53
C VAL A 97 -1.94 6.85 -9.67
N ILE A 98 -1.95 6.66 -8.36
CA ILE A 98 -1.49 7.65 -7.38
C ILE A 98 -0.46 7.01 -6.45
N ASP A 99 0.30 7.84 -5.74
CA ASP A 99 1.41 7.34 -4.90
C ASP A 99 0.90 6.60 -3.65
N VAL A 100 -0.21 7.07 -3.07
CA VAL A 100 -0.78 6.52 -1.84
C VAL A 100 -2.28 6.25 -2.04
N PRO A 101 -2.64 5.14 -2.68
CA PRO A 101 -4.04 4.79 -2.89
C PRO A 101 -4.66 4.22 -1.62
N ILE A 102 -5.76 4.80 -1.16
CA ILE A 102 -6.54 4.31 -0.03
C ILE A 102 -7.69 3.44 -0.53
N GLU A 103 -7.76 2.22 -0.07
CA GLU A 103 -8.88 1.32 -0.37
C GLU A 103 -10.08 1.66 0.51
N THR A 104 -11.08 2.28 -0.09
CA THR A 104 -12.29 2.72 0.61
C THR A 104 -13.46 2.84 -0.34
N SER A 105 -14.67 2.66 0.18
CA SER A 105 -15.92 2.96 -0.51
C SER A 105 -16.41 4.39 -0.27
N ASP A 106 -15.63 5.21 0.42
CA ASP A 106 -15.95 6.60 0.72
C ASP A 106 -15.90 7.46 -0.55
N MET A 107 -17.07 7.78 -1.08
CA MET A 107 -17.22 8.59 -2.30
C MET A 107 -16.97 10.08 -2.06
N SER A 108 -16.88 10.51 -0.81
CA SER A 108 -16.51 11.90 -0.47
C SER A 108 -15.01 12.14 -0.53
N MET A 109 -14.21 11.07 -0.59
CA MET A 109 -12.77 11.16 -0.84
C MET A 109 -12.52 11.20 -2.35
N ASP A 110 -11.82 12.23 -2.82
CA ASP A 110 -11.44 12.33 -4.21
C ASP A 110 -10.32 11.36 -4.56
N ARG A 111 -10.18 11.04 -5.82
CA ARG A 111 -9.09 10.19 -6.34
C ARG A 111 -7.72 10.81 -6.13
N ARG A 112 -7.65 12.14 -6.13
CA ARG A 112 -6.50 12.96 -5.75
C ARG A 112 -6.96 13.98 -4.75
N HIS A 113 -6.87 13.66 -3.48
CA HIS A 113 -7.49 14.48 -2.43
C HIS A 113 -6.51 15.44 -1.79
N CYS A 114 -5.35 14.92 -1.37
CA CYS A 114 -4.30 15.74 -0.77
C CYS A 114 -2.92 15.23 -1.16
N ILE A 115 -1.91 16.04 -0.88
CA ILE A 115 -0.52 15.73 -1.18
C ILE A 115 0.32 15.96 0.07
N ILE A 116 1.12 14.96 0.44
CA ILE A 116 2.17 15.10 1.45
C ILE A 116 3.52 15.13 0.74
N ASN A 117 4.22 16.24 0.86
CA ASN A 117 5.59 16.36 0.38
C ASN A 117 6.56 15.91 1.47
N VAL A 118 7.45 15.00 1.15
CA VAL A 118 8.52 14.53 2.04
C VAL A 118 9.84 15.01 1.49
N LYS A 119 10.53 15.82 2.28
CA LYS A 119 11.78 16.45 1.88
C LYS A 119 12.83 16.35 2.99
N ARG A 120 14.07 16.12 2.62
CA ARG A 120 15.19 16.19 3.56
C ARG A 120 15.72 17.62 3.60
N ASN A 121 15.94 18.13 4.81
CA ASN A 121 16.63 19.40 4.99
C ASN A 121 18.16 19.21 4.92
N LYS A 122 18.90 20.31 5.06
CA LYS A 122 20.37 20.30 5.04
C LYS A 122 21.00 19.43 6.14
N GLN A 123 20.25 19.17 7.21
CA GLN A 123 20.67 18.36 8.35
C GLN A 123 20.29 16.89 8.21
N GLY A 124 19.67 16.51 7.10
CA GLY A 124 19.18 15.15 6.86
C GLY A 124 17.86 14.81 7.54
N VAL A 125 17.20 15.78 8.15
CA VAL A 125 15.91 15.60 8.83
C VAL A 125 14.78 15.64 7.82
N LEU A 126 13.84 14.70 7.92
CA LEU A 126 12.66 14.66 7.07
C LEU A 126 11.63 15.70 7.49
N ILE A 127 11.16 16.46 6.52
CA ILE A 127 10.10 17.46 6.68
C ILE A 127 8.89 17.03 5.86
N TYR A 128 7.74 16.98 6.52
CA TYR A 128 6.47 16.63 5.90
C TYR A 128 5.61 17.87 5.75
N THR A 129 5.13 18.12 4.54
CA THR A 129 4.25 19.26 4.24
C THR A 129 2.97 18.77 3.61
N LEU A 130 1.84 19.17 4.17
CA LEU A 130 0.50 18.81 3.70
C LEU A 130 -0.11 19.96 2.91
N ARG A 131 -0.74 19.62 1.78
CA ARG A 131 -1.57 20.54 1.00
C ARG A 131 -2.77 19.83 0.42
N ASP A 132 -3.84 20.57 0.17
CA ASP A 132 -4.99 20.07 -0.57
C ASP A 132 -4.65 19.99 -2.07
N ALA A 133 -5.05 18.91 -2.72
CA ALA A 133 -4.88 18.73 -4.17
C ALA A 133 -6.21 19.04 -4.86
N PRO A 134 -6.58 20.28 -5.09
CA PRO A 134 -7.94 20.81 -5.03
C PRO A 134 -9.04 19.74 -4.98
N SER A 135 -9.47 19.42 -3.73
CA SER A 135 -10.51 18.43 -3.48
C SER A 135 -11.88 19.08 -3.36
N LEU A 136 -12.94 18.29 -3.56
CA LEU A 136 -14.32 18.76 -3.43
C LEU A 136 -14.71 19.07 -1.98
N THR A 137 -14.31 18.21 -1.05
CA THR A 137 -14.68 18.33 0.37
C THR A 137 -13.64 19.03 1.23
N GLY A 138 -12.44 19.27 0.69
CA GLY A 138 -11.33 19.89 1.41
C GLY A 138 -10.53 18.88 2.22
N THR A 139 -9.36 19.31 2.67
CA THR A 139 -8.45 18.56 3.54
C THR A 139 -8.44 19.22 4.91
N PHE A 140 -8.67 18.45 5.95
CA PHE A 140 -8.70 18.93 7.33
C PHE A 140 -7.46 18.44 8.08
N LEU A 141 -6.76 19.34 8.73
CA LEU A 141 -5.65 19.05 9.63
C LEU A 141 -6.08 19.36 11.06
N ASN A 142 -6.09 18.36 11.93
CA ASN A 142 -6.54 18.50 13.33
C ASN A 142 -7.90 19.23 13.43
N ASN A 143 -8.85 18.87 12.56
CA ASN A 143 -10.19 19.46 12.42
C ASN A 143 -10.25 20.88 11.85
N GLU A 144 -9.17 21.40 11.34
CA GLU A 144 -9.12 22.69 10.65
C GLU A 144 -8.95 22.50 9.14
N ILE A 145 -9.83 23.13 8.35
CA ILE A 145 -9.75 23.06 6.89
C ILE A 145 -8.55 23.84 6.35
N LEU A 146 -7.87 23.25 5.39
CA LEU A 146 -6.79 23.92 4.66
C LEU A 146 -7.37 24.83 3.57
N GLY A 147 -6.75 25.99 3.37
CA GLY A 147 -7.00 26.82 2.21
C GLY A 147 -6.41 26.23 0.92
N ASP A 148 -6.89 26.71 -0.22
CA ASP A 148 -6.50 26.19 -1.54
C ASP A 148 -5.00 26.31 -1.85
N LYS A 149 -4.32 27.22 -1.20
CA LYS A 149 -2.88 27.48 -1.38
C LYS A 149 -2.05 27.17 -0.13
N ASP A 150 -2.68 26.69 0.92
CA ASP A 150 -1.99 26.41 2.17
C ASP A 150 -1.08 25.19 2.04
N ARG A 151 0.16 25.39 2.49
CA ARG A 151 1.13 24.31 2.66
C ARG A 151 1.55 24.32 4.11
N ILE A 152 1.15 23.33 4.86
CA ILE A 152 1.34 23.28 6.30
C ILE A 152 2.33 22.16 6.64
N ARG A 153 3.38 22.51 7.38
CA ARG A 153 4.28 21.52 7.93
C ARG A 153 3.55 20.68 8.97
N ILE A 154 3.63 19.37 8.82
CA ILE A 154 3.04 18.41 9.75
C ILE A 154 4.13 17.56 10.40
N GLU A 155 3.84 17.07 11.59
CA GLU A 155 4.75 16.27 12.38
C GLU A 155 4.14 14.88 12.68
N ASP A 156 4.95 14.02 13.31
CA ASP A 156 4.47 12.70 13.75
C ASP A 156 3.21 12.85 14.62
N GLY A 157 2.21 12.03 14.32
CA GLY A 157 0.92 12.06 15.00
C GLY A 157 -0.09 13.07 14.45
N ALA A 158 0.24 13.81 13.39
CA ALA A 158 -0.72 14.72 12.76
C ALA A 158 -1.94 13.96 12.23
N ILE A 159 -3.13 14.47 12.55
CA ILE A 159 -4.41 13.86 12.18
C ILE A 159 -4.97 14.60 10.97
N VAL A 160 -5.14 13.87 9.87
CA VAL A 160 -5.65 14.42 8.60
C VAL A 160 -6.96 13.73 8.25
N THR A 161 -7.97 14.52 7.94
CA THR A 161 -9.28 14.02 7.49
C THR A 161 -9.52 14.43 6.04
N ILE A 162 -9.80 13.44 5.21
CA ILE A 162 -10.13 13.58 3.80
C ILE A 162 -11.44 12.86 3.51
N GLY A 163 -12.46 13.60 3.09
CA GLY A 163 -13.81 13.05 3.01
C GLY A 163 -14.31 12.62 4.40
N ALA A 164 -14.79 11.40 4.50
CA ALA A 164 -15.20 10.79 5.78
C ALA A 164 -14.11 9.92 6.42
N THR A 165 -12.91 9.93 5.86
CA THR A 165 -11.81 9.06 6.28
C THR A 165 -10.70 9.87 6.94
N THR A 166 -10.15 9.34 8.03
CA THR A 166 -9.06 9.97 8.78
C THR A 166 -7.81 9.10 8.72
N PHE A 167 -6.67 9.74 8.54
CA PHE A 167 -5.37 9.07 8.68
C PHE A 167 -4.44 9.85 9.61
N ILE A 168 -3.46 9.15 10.15
CA ILE A 168 -2.46 9.72 11.05
C ILE A 168 -1.09 9.59 10.40
N LEU A 169 -0.33 10.69 10.39
CA LEU A 169 1.05 10.67 9.93
C LEU A 169 1.94 9.95 10.96
N ARG A 170 2.69 8.98 10.48
CA ARG A 170 3.78 8.34 11.21
C ARG A 170 5.09 8.72 10.56
N ALA A 171 5.78 9.66 11.15
CA ALA A 171 7.10 10.08 10.69
C ALA A 171 8.10 8.93 10.83
N ALA A 172 9.09 8.88 9.91
CA ALA A 172 10.18 7.93 10.04
C ALA A 172 10.97 8.21 11.32
N GLU A 173 11.41 7.14 11.99
CA GLU A 173 12.34 7.27 13.11
C GLU A 173 13.63 7.88 12.59
N GLN A 174 14.00 9.00 13.18
CA GLN A 174 15.26 9.65 12.89
C GLN A 174 16.22 9.35 14.04
N GLU A 175 17.31 8.69 13.71
CA GLU A 175 18.38 8.54 14.67
C GLU A 175 18.90 9.94 15.03
N SER A 176 18.61 10.37 16.23
CA SER A 176 19.25 11.55 16.79
C SER A 176 20.69 11.20 17.13
N LEU A 177 21.58 11.72 16.35
CA LEU A 177 23.00 11.70 16.68
C LEU A 177 23.27 12.69 17.83
#